data_a768872c8ed24e35a2694d1a686f8673
#
_entry.id   a768872c8ed24e35a2694d1a686f8673
#
_cell.length_a   1.000
_cell.length_b   1.000
_cell.length_c   1.000
_cell.angle_alpha   90.00
_cell.angle_beta   90.00
_cell.angle_gamma   90.00
#
_symmetry.space_group_name_H-M   'P 1'
#
loop_
_entity.id
_entity.type
_entity.pdbx_description
1 polymer ?
#
loop_
_entity_poly.entity_id
_entity_poly.type
_entity_poly.pdbx_seq_one_letter_code
_entity_poly.pdbx_strand_id
1 'polypeptide(L)'
;MKPTTYGERIRELRLQADISLRQFCVAMEVDASNWSKVERGILPPPREESFYATLAAVLNLAQGSEEMNELRDRAAMETGTLPADIKDDPEMLGLLPVFFRTLRNDKPTMEELEKAMKIVKSAYEG
;
A
#
# COMPACT_ATOMS: atom_id res chain seq x y z
N MET A 1 -18.76 -1.88 4.01
CA MET A 1 -17.52 -2.23 4.73
C MET A 1 -16.60 -1.02 4.77
N LYS A 2 -16.18 -0.64 5.95
CA LYS A 2 -15.29 0.51 6.12
C LYS A 2 -13.90 0.19 5.53
N PRO A 3 -13.34 1.06 4.66
CA PRO A 3 -12.00 0.82 4.15
C PRO A 3 -10.99 0.83 5.28
N THR A 4 -10.10 -0.16 5.28
CA THR A 4 -9.02 -0.25 6.26
C THR A 4 -7.91 0.74 5.88
N THR A 5 -7.46 1.55 6.83
CA THR A 5 -6.34 2.46 6.61
C THR A 5 -5.01 1.70 6.65
N TYR A 6 -3.94 2.35 6.17
CA TYR A 6 -2.59 1.79 6.31
C TYR A 6 -2.26 1.46 7.76
N GLY A 7 -2.53 2.42 8.66
CA GLY A 7 -2.22 2.23 10.08
C GLY A 7 -2.98 1.06 10.70
N GLU A 8 -4.27 0.94 10.40
CA GLU A 8 -5.08 -0.18 10.87
C GLU A 8 -4.56 -1.50 10.33
N ARG A 9 -4.22 -1.54 9.04
CA ARG A 9 -3.77 -2.78 8.40
C ARG A 9 -2.42 -3.25 8.93
N ILE A 10 -1.47 -2.33 9.09
CA ILE A 10 -0.15 -2.71 9.62
C ILE A 10 -0.27 -3.15 11.09
N ARG A 11 -1.18 -2.54 11.84
CA ARG A 11 -1.45 -2.97 13.20
C ARG A 11 -2.02 -4.39 13.24
N GLU A 12 -2.96 -4.70 12.35
CA GLU A 12 -3.50 -6.06 12.23
C GLU A 12 -2.41 -7.08 11.94
N LEU A 13 -1.55 -6.80 10.97
CA LEU A 13 -0.47 -7.71 10.60
C LEU A 13 0.53 -7.89 11.73
N ARG A 14 0.82 -6.82 12.47
CA ARG A 14 1.69 -6.89 13.64
C ARG A 14 1.09 -7.79 14.72
N LEU A 15 -0.20 -7.63 15.00
CA LEU A 15 -0.91 -8.43 15.99
C LEU A 15 -1.03 -9.89 15.56
N GLN A 16 -1.25 -10.14 14.27
CA GLN A 16 -1.28 -11.50 13.72
C GLN A 16 0.07 -12.20 13.87
N ALA A 17 1.16 -11.42 13.78
CA ALA A 17 2.51 -11.95 13.99
C ALA A 17 2.87 -12.07 15.48
N ASP A 18 1.96 -11.73 16.37
CA ASP A 18 2.14 -11.77 17.83
C ASP A 18 3.30 -10.88 18.29
N ILE A 19 3.40 -9.69 17.70
CA ILE A 19 4.45 -8.72 18.01
C ILE A 19 3.82 -7.50 18.68
N SER A 20 4.31 -7.14 19.87
CA SER A 20 3.85 -5.93 20.55
C SER A 20 4.35 -4.67 19.83
N LEU A 21 3.72 -3.52 20.10
CA LEU A 21 4.18 -2.24 19.56
C LEU A 21 5.65 -2.01 19.92
N ARG A 22 6.02 -2.27 21.16
CA ARG A 22 7.37 -2.07 21.63
C ARG A 22 8.39 -2.97 20.91
N GLN A 23 8.05 -4.26 20.77
CA GLN A 23 8.90 -5.21 20.07
C GLN A 23 9.08 -4.82 18.60
N PHE A 24 8.01 -4.38 17.97
CA PHE A 24 8.03 -3.94 16.58
C PHE A 24 8.96 -2.74 16.41
N CYS A 25 8.82 -1.75 17.28
CA CYS A 25 9.61 -0.52 17.19
C CYS A 25 11.11 -0.78 17.40
N VAL A 26 11.44 -1.71 18.30
CA VAL A 26 12.84 -2.12 18.49
C VAL A 26 13.36 -2.81 17.23
N ALA A 27 12.60 -3.76 16.69
CA ALA A 27 13.01 -4.52 15.50
C ALA A 27 13.15 -3.64 14.26
N MET A 28 12.27 -2.67 14.09
CA MET A 28 12.29 -1.74 12.96
C MET A 28 13.18 -0.53 13.16
N GLU A 29 13.71 -0.34 14.38
CA GLU A 29 14.52 0.83 14.75
C GLU A 29 13.77 2.13 14.53
N VAL A 30 12.50 2.16 14.96
CA VAL A 30 11.67 3.36 14.88
C VAL A 30 11.24 3.81 16.27
N ASP A 31 10.92 5.09 16.40
CA ASP A 31 10.43 5.66 17.64
C ASP A 31 9.01 5.19 17.94
N ALA A 32 8.78 4.66 19.13
CA ALA A 32 7.47 4.10 19.51
C ALA A 32 6.36 5.14 19.50
N SER A 33 6.65 6.36 19.95
CA SER A 33 5.66 7.43 19.96
C SER A 33 5.24 7.80 18.53
N ASN A 34 6.22 7.94 17.64
CA ASN A 34 5.94 8.26 16.23
C ASN A 34 5.23 7.10 15.53
N TRP A 35 5.65 5.87 15.79
CA TRP A 35 5.01 4.70 15.16
C TRP A 35 3.56 4.54 15.62
N SER A 36 3.29 4.76 16.90
CA SER A 36 1.91 4.77 17.40
C SER A 36 1.05 5.76 16.62
N LYS A 37 1.61 6.92 16.28
CA LYS A 37 0.90 7.93 15.48
C LYS A 37 0.66 7.48 14.04
N VAL A 38 1.59 6.73 13.46
CA VAL A 38 1.40 6.12 12.12
C VAL A 38 0.25 5.12 12.17
N GLU A 39 0.21 4.24 13.16
CA GLU A 39 -0.85 3.24 13.29
C GLU A 39 -2.22 3.88 13.52
N ARG A 40 -2.26 5.04 14.17
CA ARG A 40 -3.51 5.78 14.39
C ARG A 40 -3.89 6.74 13.27
N GLY A 41 -3.07 6.81 12.21
CA GLY A 41 -3.35 7.65 11.06
C GLY A 41 -3.02 9.13 11.26
N ILE A 42 -2.25 9.47 12.31
CA ILE A 42 -1.85 10.84 12.60
C ILE A 42 -0.61 11.27 11.80
N LEU A 43 0.33 10.34 11.63
CA LEU A 43 1.51 10.55 10.79
C LEU A 43 1.40 9.72 9.51
N PRO A 44 2.00 10.21 8.41
CA PRO A 44 1.92 9.50 7.13
C PRO A 44 2.72 8.19 7.15
N PRO A 45 2.32 7.20 6.30
CA PRO A 45 3.09 5.97 6.15
C PRO A 45 4.48 6.21 5.61
N PRO A 46 5.47 5.36 5.99
CA PRO A 46 6.79 5.41 5.36
C PRO A 46 6.72 5.05 3.87
N ARG A 47 7.64 5.59 3.07
CA ARG A 47 7.69 5.36 1.62
C ARG A 47 8.96 4.68 1.15
N GLU A 48 9.97 4.56 2.01
CA GLU A 48 11.27 4.00 1.63
C GLU A 48 11.18 2.49 1.43
N GLU A 49 11.70 2.00 0.31
CA GLU A 49 11.71 0.56 0.03
C GLU A 49 12.52 -0.22 1.06
N SER A 50 13.58 0.38 1.61
CA SER A 50 14.35 -0.25 2.68
C SER A 50 13.50 -0.55 3.91
N PHE A 51 12.55 0.32 4.22
CA PHE A 51 11.62 0.09 5.33
C PHE A 51 10.80 -1.18 5.08
N TYR A 52 10.25 -1.34 3.86
CA TYR A 52 9.40 -2.49 3.54
C TYR A 52 10.18 -3.79 3.44
N ALA A 53 11.45 -3.74 3.02
CA ALA A 53 12.30 -4.92 3.04
C ALA A 53 12.51 -5.42 4.48
N THR A 54 12.78 -4.52 5.41
CA THR A 54 12.94 -4.86 6.83
C THR A 54 11.60 -5.31 7.42
N LEU A 55 10.51 -4.63 7.06
CA LEU A 55 9.16 -4.96 7.52
C LEU A 55 8.76 -6.39 7.15
N ALA A 56 9.03 -6.80 5.92
CA ALA A 56 8.72 -8.15 5.47
C ALA A 56 9.41 -9.19 6.36
N ALA A 57 10.68 -8.96 6.67
CA ALA A 57 11.43 -9.86 7.56
C ALA A 57 10.85 -9.87 8.97
N VAL A 58 10.52 -8.71 9.53
CA VAL A 58 9.97 -8.59 10.90
C VAL A 58 8.61 -9.26 11.01
N LEU A 59 7.75 -9.08 10.01
CA LEU A 59 6.42 -9.69 9.98
C LEU A 59 6.42 -11.13 9.47
N ASN A 60 7.58 -11.64 9.06
CA ASN A 60 7.73 -12.98 8.49
C ASN A 60 6.84 -13.18 7.26
N LEU A 61 6.84 -12.20 6.37
CA LEU A 61 6.10 -12.22 5.11
C LEU A 61 7.08 -12.17 3.94
N ALA A 62 6.71 -12.77 2.82
CA ALA A 62 7.50 -12.63 1.59
C ALA A 62 7.36 -11.19 1.06
N GLN A 63 8.44 -10.64 0.50
CA GLN A 63 8.43 -9.27 0.00
C GLN A 63 7.39 -9.04 -1.11
N GLY A 64 7.12 -10.05 -1.93
CA GLY A 64 6.12 -9.97 -2.99
C GLY A 64 4.75 -10.50 -2.60
N SER A 65 4.50 -10.73 -1.30
CA SER A 65 3.21 -11.23 -0.84
C SER A 65 2.09 -10.20 -1.03
N GLU A 66 0.86 -10.68 -1.06
CA GLU A 66 -0.32 -9.80 -1.15
C GLU A 66 -0.36 -8.80 0.00
N GLU A 67 -0.03 -9.25 1.20
CA GLU A 67 -0.04 -8.40 2.41
C GLU A 67 0.96 -7.25 2.27
N MET A 68 2.16 -7.52 1.78
CA MET A 68 3.18 -6.50 1.59
C MET A 68 2.80 -5.54 0.46
N ASN A 69 2.26 -6.06 -0.64
CA ASN A 69 1.79 -5.23 -1.76
C ASN A 69 0.63 -4.34 -1.32
N GLU A 70 -0.29 -4.87 -0.53
CA GLU A 70 -1.40 -4.10 0.01
C GLU A 70 -0.90 -2.93 0.87
N LEU A 71 0.10 -3.15 1.72
CA LEU A 71 0.65 -2.09 2.54
C LEU A 71 1.30 -1.00 1.69
N ARG A 72 2.08 -1.38 0.68
CA ARG A 72 2.69 -0.41 -0.24
C ARG A 72 1.63 0.41 -0.99
N ASP A 73 0.59 -0.26 -1.46
CA ASP A 73 -0.49 0.39 -2.19
C ASP A 73 -1.25 1.38 -1.30
N ARG A 74 -1.54 0.99 -0.06
CA ARG A 74 -2.20 1.88 0.90
C ARG A 74 -1.33 3.06 1.25
N ALA A 75 -0.03 2.84 1.43
CA ALA A 75 0.91 3.94 1.68
C ALA A 75 0.92 4.93 0.52
N ALA A 76 0.95 4.42 -0.71
CA ALA A 76 0.93 5.26 -1.92
C ALA A 76 -0.37 6.07 -2.01
N MET A 77 -1.50 5.44 -1.74
CA MET A 77 -2.80 6.11 -1.78
C MET A 77 -2.90 7.21 -0.73
N GLU A 78 -2.47 6.94 0.49
CA GLU A 78 -2.59 7.91 1.60
C GLU A 78 -1.59 9.06 1.49
N THR A 79 -0.43 8.83 0.87
CA THR A 79 0.56 9.88 0.67
C THR A 79 0.44 10.58 -0.68
N GLY A 80 -0.47 10.12 -1.54
CA GLY A 80 -0.65 10.69 -2.87
C GLY A 80 0.48 10.38 -3.84
N THR A 81 1.21 9.28 -3.61
CA THR A 81 2.30 8.85 -4.49
C THR A 81 1.91 7.57 -5.21
N LEU A 82 2.60 7.27 -6.31
CA LEU A 82 2.39 6.02 -7.03
C LEU A 82 3.35 4.95 -6.51
N PRO A 83 2.89 3.68 -6.37
CA PRO A 83 3.80 2.57 -6.09
C PRO A 83 4.89 2.48 -7.16
N ALA A 84 6.09 2.02 -6.75
CA ALA A 84 7.24 1.98 -7.64
C ALA A 84 7.01 1.09 -8.87
N ASP A 85 6.33 -0.03 -8.70
CA ASP A 85 6.03 -0.95 -9.81
C ASP A 85 5.15 -0.30 -10.88
N ILE A 86 4.27 0.63 -10.50
CA ILE A 86 3.43 1.39 -11.43
C ILE A 86 4.21 2.58 -11.97
N LYS A 87 4.89 3.31 -11.09
CA LYS A 87 5.64 4.52 -11.44
C LYS A 87 6.73 4.24 -12.48
N ASP A 88 7.37 3.09 -12.40
CA ASP A 88 8.48 2.73 -13.26
C ASP A 88 8.04 2.03 -14.56
N ASP A 89 6.74 1.83 -14.77
CA ASP A 89 6.21 1.20 -15.97
C ASP A 89 5.60 2.27 -16.91
N PRO A 90 6.26 2.56 -18.05
CA PRO A 90 5.77 3.60 -18.97
C PRO A 90 4.37 3.33 -19.54
N GLU A 91 4.01 2.06 -19.77
CA GLU A 91 2.68 1.71 -20.27
C GLU A 91 1.60 2.01 -19.24
N MET A 92 1.87 1.65 -17.99
CA MET A 92 0.95 1.93 -16.89
C MET A 92 0.78 3.43 -16.70
N LEU A 93 1.87 4.19 -16.73
CA LEU A 93 1.82 5.65 -16.61
C LEU A 93 0.98 6.27 -17.72
N GLY A 94 1.08 5.72 -18.94
CA GLY A 94 0.30 6.21 -20.08
C GLY A 94 -1.21 5.98 -19.93
N LEU A 95 -1.61 4.96 -19.19
CA LEU A 95 -3.03 4.63 -18.97
C LEU A 95 -3.65 5.40 -17.80
N LEU A 96 -2.85 5.83 -16.84
CA LEU A 96 -3.36 6.48 -15.63
C LEU A 96 -4.16 7.75 -15.88
N PRO A 97 -3.77 8.67 -16.79
CA PRO A 97 -4.57 9.89 -17.02
C PRO A 97 -5.99 9.58 -17.49
N VAL A 98 -6.15 8.58 -18.34
CA VAL A 98 -7.47 8.15 -18.83
C VAL A 98 -8.28 7.56 -17.67
N PHE A 99 -7.66 6.72 -16.87
CA PHE A 99 -8.29 6.09 -15.70
C PHE A 99 -8.78 7.16 -14.71
N PHE A 100 -7.91 8.10 -14.34
CA PHE A 100 -8.28 9.16 -13.40
C PHE A 100 -9.39 10.06 -13.94
N ARG A 101 -9.34 10.40 -15.23
CA ARG A 101 -10.37 11.21 -15.85
C ARG A 101 -11.72 10.50 -15.83
N THR A 102 -11.74 9.21 -16.11
CA THR A 102 -12.95 8.39 -16.05
C THR A 102 -13.54 8.38 -14.64
N LEU A 103 -12.70 8.18 -13.63
CA LEU A 103 -13.14 8.19 -12.24
C LEU A 103 -13.78 9.53 -11.82
N ARG A 104 -13.20 10.65 -12.29
CA ARG A 104 -13.70 11.98 -11.93
C ARG A 104 -14.98 12.37 -12.63
N ASN A 105 -15.10 12.01 -13.91
CA ASN A 105 -16.20 12.50 -14.74
C ASN A 105 -17.44 11.62 -14.72
N ASP A 106 -17.27 10.32 -14.75
CA ASP A 106 -18.38 9.40 -14.99
C ASP A 106 -18.76 8.51 -13.81
N LYS A 107 -17.99 8.53 -12.72
CA LYS A 107 -18.21 7.62 -11.60
C LYS A 107 -18.53 6.22 -12.11
N PRO A 108 -17.53 5.49 -12.60
CA PRO A 108 -17.75 4.25 -13.33
C PRO A 108 -18.50 3.20 -12.52
N THR A 109 -19.29 2.38 -13.23
CA THR A 109 -19.94 1.21 -12.65
C THR A 109 -18.88 0.16 -12.29
N MET A 110 -19.29 -0.83 -11.50
CA MET A 110 -18.41 -1.96 -11.19
C MET A 110 -17.93 -2.67 -12.45
N GLU A 111 -18.82 -2.81 -13.45
CA GLU A 111 -18.46 -3.44 -14.72
C GLU A 111 -17.38 -2.64 -15.46
N GLU A 112 -17.52 -1.33 -15.49
CA GLU A 112 -16.53 -0.46 -16.12
C GLU A 112 -15.19 -0.51 -15.41
N LEU A 113 -15.21 -0.54 -14.06
CA LEU A 113 -14.01 -0.68 -13.27
C LEU A 113 -13.32 -2.02 -13.53
N GLU A 114 -14.10 -3.10 -13.64
CA GLU A 114 -13.55 -4.42 -13.94
C GLU A 114 -12.87 -4.44 -15.31
N LYS A 115 -13.49 -3.80 -16.32
CA LYS A 115 -12.90 -3.68 -17.65
C LYS A 115 -11.59 -2.88 -17.61
N ALA A 116 -11.59 -1.76 -16.88
CA ALA A 116 -10.39 -0.92 -16.73
C ALA A 116 -9.27 -1.71 -16.05
N MET A 117 -9.62 -2.48 -15.02
CA MET A 117 -8.66 -3.32 -14.31
C MET A 117 -8.10 -4.42 -15.21
N LYS A 118 -8.93 -5.01 -16.08
CA LYS A 118 -8.46 -6.00 -17.05
C LYS A 118 -7.46 -5.40 -18.03
N ILE A 119 -7.71 -4.19 -18.51
CA ILE A 119 -6.80 -3.49 -19.43
C ILE A 119 -5.45 -3.24 -18.74
N VAL A 120 -5.49 -2.72 -17.52
CA VAL A 120 -4.30 -2.46 -16.73
C VAL A 120 -3.53 -3.76 -16.48
N LYS A 121 -4.24 -4.81 -16.06
CA LYS A 121 -3.64 -6.11 -15.79
C LYS A 121 -3.03 -6.74 -17.04
N SER A 122 -3.72 -6.63 -18.18
CA SER A 122 -3.24 -7.14 -19.46
C SER A 122 -1.96 -6.44 -19.90
N ALA A 123 -1.89 -5.11 -19.75
CA ALA A 123 -0.69 -4.34 -20.05
C ALA A 123 0.47 -4.74 -19.13
N TYR A 124 0.16 -5.07 -17.89
CA TYR A 124 1.16 -5.47 -16.90
C TYR A 124 1.71 -6.88 -17.17
N GLU A 125 0.84 -7.79 -17.63
CA GLU A 125 1.22 -9.18 -17.91
C GLU A 125 1.78 -9.36 -19.33
N GLY A 126 1.55 -8.40 -20.20
CA GLY A 126 2.00 -8.42 -21.57
C GLY A 126 3.46 -8.02 -21.69
#